data_6740206d6cb648c16f0e35a15e6f02d8
#
_entry.id   6740206d6cb648c16f0e35a15e6f02d8
#
_cell.length_a   1.000
_cell.length_b   1.000
_cell.length_c   1.000
_cell.angle_alpha   90.00
_cell.angle_beta   90.00
_cell.angle_gamma   90.00
#
_symmetry.space_group_name_H-M   'P 1'
#
loop_
_entity.id
_entity.type
_entity.pdbx_description
1 polymer ?
#
loop_
_entity_poly.entity_id
_entity_poly.type
_entity_poly.pdbx_seq_one_letter_code
_entity_poly.pdbx_strand_id
1 'polypeptide(L)'
;MSELSLFLLRAGFLALIWIFVIVAFGIVRSDLVGSPQARVARPQPKKAPKKPASSRKAPRKLVVVAGALSGTSINLGNAPVTIGRANDSTLVLTDDYASTRHARLFPRDGTWYVEDLGSTNGTFLDRSKVTQPTAVGTHMPIRIGKTVLELRR
;
A
#
# COMPACT_ATOMS: atom_id res chain seq x y z
N MET A 1 -3.45 57.72 -9.26
CA MET A 1 -3.56 56.80 -8.10
C MET A 1 -2.59 57.30 -7.05
N SER A 2 -3.03 57.44 -5.81
CA SER A 2 -2.17 57.96 -4.75
C SER A 2 -1.06 56.92 -4.41
N GLU A 3 0.15 57.41 -4.05
CA GLU A 3 1.27 56.57 -3.63
C GLU A 3 0.86 55.58 -2.55
N LEU A 4 -0.05 56.00 -1.67
CA LEU A 4 -0.61 55.17 -0.61
C LEU A 4 -1.41 53.95 -1.17
N SER A 5 -2.20 54.16 -2.24
CA SER A 5 -2.97 53.05 -2.82
C SER A 5 -2.09 52.03 -3.51
N LEU A 6 -1.02 52.45 -4.16
CA LEU A 6 -0.02 51.56 -4.76
C LEU A 6 0.74 50.79 -3.68
N PHE A 7 1.09 51.42 -2.59
CA PHE A 7 1.75 50.75 -1.44
C PHE A 7 0.86 49.68 -0.82
N LEU A 8 -0.40 50.00 -0.56
CA LEU A 8 -1.37 49.03 0.00
C LEU A 8 -1.62 47.85 -0.95
N LEU A 9 -1.71 48.11 -2.27
CA LEU A 9 -1.87 47.04 -3.27
C LEU A 9 -0.66 46.09 -3.29
N ARG A 10 0.57 46.63 -3.25
CA ARG A 10 1.79 45.84 -3.23
C ARG A 10 1.91 45.05 -1.92
N ALA A 11 1.62 45.67 -0.78
CA ALA A 11 1.65 44.99 0.52
C ALA A 11 0.62 43.86 0.58
N GLY A 12 -0.60 44.06 0.09
CA GLY A 12 -1.65 43.05 0.03
C GLY A 12 -1.25 41.86 -0.87
N PHE A 13 -0.67 42.15 -2.03
CA PHE A 13 -0.22 41.12 -2.96
C PHE A 13 0.92 40.26 -2.37
N LEU A 14 1.90 40.90 -1.70
CA LEU A 14 2.98 40.19 -1.03
C LEU A 14 2.46 39.33 0.12
N ALA A 15 1.53 39.84 0.92
CA ALA A 15 0.91 39.07 2.00
C ALA A 15 0.20 37.81 1.45
N LEU A 16 -0.53 37.94 0.34
CA LEU A 16 -1.23 36.84 -0.31
C LEU A 16 -0.25 35.76 -0.82
N ILE A 17 0.86 36.17 -1.45
CA ILE A 17 1.92 35.25 -1.88
C ILE A 17 2.51 34.49 -0.67
N TRP A 18 2.80 35.20 0.42
CA TRP A 18 3.36 34.58 1.61
C TRP A 18 2.40 33.56 2.26
N ILE A 19 1.10 33.90 2.32
CA ILE A 19 0.07 32.96 2.79
C ILE A 19 0.05 31.72 1.90
N PHE A 20 0.07 31.89 0.57
CA PHE A 20 0.09 30.78 -0.37
C PHE A 20 1.33 29.89 -0.17
N VAL A 21 2.51 30.49 -0.03
CA VAL A 21 3.77 29.73 0.20
C VAL A 21 3.71 28.94 1.50
N ILE A 22 3.22 29.55 2.60
CA ILE A 22 3.10 28.87 3.89
C ILE A 22 2.13 27.69 3.80
N VAL A 23 0.99 27.86 3.16
CA VAL A 23 0.00 26.77 2.96
C VAL A 23 0.57 25.67 2.08
N ALA A 24 1.18 26.02 0.95
CA ALA A 24 1.80 25.05 0.04
C ALA A 24 2.94 24.27 0.74
N PHE A 25 3.79 24.96 1.49
CA PHE A 25 4.84 24.31 2.26
C PHE A 25 4.30 23.40 3.37
N GLY A 26 3.20 23.82 4.02
CA GLY A 26 2.49 23.00 5.01
C GLY A 26 1.98 21.68 4.43
N ILE A 27 1.40 21.72 3.23
CA ILE A 27 0.91 20.53 2.52
C ILE A 27 2.08 19.61 2.15
N VAL A 28 3.13 20.15 1.54
CA VAL A 28 4.32 19.39 1.13
C VAL A 28 5.02 18.76 2.35
N ARG A 29 5.14 19.50 3.45
CA ARG A 29 5.73 18.96 4.67
C ARG A 29 4.89 17.86 5.30
N SER A 30 3.56 17.96 5.21
CA SER A 30 2.65 16.90 5.68
C SER A 30 2.84 15.60 4.92
N ASP A 31 3.11 15.66 3.62
CA ASP A 31 3.36 14.47 2.79
C ASP A 31 4.77 13.88 2.98
N LEU A 32 5.77 14.72 3.25
CA LEU A 32 7.16 14.29 3.38
C LEU A 32 7.55 13.84 4.80
N VAL A 33 6.86 14.31 5.84
CA VAL A 33 7.22 14.06 7.25
C VAL A 33 6.10 13.34 8.02
N GLY A 34 4.97 13.15 7.39
CA GLY A 34 3.77 12.71 8.09
C GLY A 34 3.51 11.22 8.05
N SER A 35 4.13 10.45 8.93
CA SER A 35 3.32 9.48 9.67
C SER A 35 2.86 10.18 10.94
N PRO A 36 1.59 10.48 11.13
CA PRO A 36 1.11 10.85 12.45
C PRO A 36 1.27 9.60 13.31
N GLN A 37 2.28 9.64 14.18
CA GLN A 37 2.27 8.78 15.35
C GLN A 37 0.90 8.96 15.99
N ALA A 38 0.08 7.92 15.86
CA ALA A 38 -1.17 7.82 16.56
C ALA A 38 -0.91 8.19 18.03
N ARG A 39 -1.44 9.32 18.47
CA ARG A 39 -1.59 9.63 19.88
C ARG A 39 -2.20 8.38 20.50
N VAL A 40 -1.46 7.77 21.39
CA VAL A 40 -1.92 6.69 22.25
C VAL A 40 -3.12 7.21 23.03
N ALA A 41 -4.30 7.10 22.45
CA ALA A 41 -5.54 7.19 23.19
C ALA A 41 -5.60 5.91 24.02
N ARG A 42 -5.55 6.09 25.35
CA ARG A 42 -5.74 5.07 26.38
C ARG A 42 -6.86 4.12 25.95
N PRO A 43 -6.66 2.80 25.87
CA PRO A 43 -7.67 1.90 25.34
C PRO A 43 -8.84 1.81 26.33
N GLN A 44 -10.00 2.30 25.93
CA GLN A 44 -11.23 1.76 26.49
C GLN A 44 -11.34 0.30 26.00
N PRO A 45 -11.79 -0.63 26.84
CA PRO A 45 -11.96 -2.02 26.43
C PRO A 45 -13.15 -2.14 25.48
N LYS A 46 -12.96 -1.80 24.19
CA LYS A 46 -13.86 -2.27 23.15
C LYS A 46 -13.59 -3.74 22.96
N LYS A 47 -14.66 -4.53 23.12
CA LYS A 47 -14.74 -5.98 22.89
C LYS A 47 -13.78 -6.38 21.76
N ALA A 48 -12.82 -7.23 22.09
CA ALA A 48 -11.88 -7.82 21.15
C ALA A 48 -12.63 -8.29 19.90
N PRO A 49 -12.17 -7.92 18.68
CA PRO A 49 -12.60 -8.63 17.51
C PRO A 49 -12.23 -10.09 17.76
N LYS A 50 -13.23 -10.97 17.69
CA LYS A 50 -13.06 -12.41 17.85
C LYS A 50 -11.83 -12.82 17.05
N LYS A 51 -10.80 -13.36 17.73
CA LYS A 51 -9.73 -14.12 17.10
C LYS A 51 -10.40 -14.97 16.04
N PRO A 52 -9.99 -14.92 14.76
CA PRO A 52 -10.47 -15.93 13.82
C PRO A 52 -10.02 -17.26 14.39
N ALA A 53 -11.03 -18.02 14.83
CA ALA A 53 -10.86 -19.35 15.35
C ALA A 53 -10.17 -20.18 14.29
N SER A 54 -9.28 -20.97 14.76
CA SER A 54 -8.68 -22.15 14.16
C SER A 54 -7.28 -21.99 13.57
N SER A 55 -6.41 -22.80 14.14
CA SER A 55 -5.27 -23.47 13.53
C SER A 55 -5.66 -24.24 12.24
N ARG A 56 -6.30 -23.59 11.30
CA ARG A 56 -6.41 -24.08 9.92
C ARG A 56 -5.05 -23.85 9.30
N LYS A 57 -4.38 -24.93 8.92
CA LYS A 57 -3.05 -25.02 8.35
C LYS A 57 -2.75 -23.79 7.49
N ALA A 58 -1.72 -23.04 7.87
CA ALA A 58 -1.24 -21.87 7.13
C ALA A 58 -1.06 -22.22 5.65
N PRO A 59 -1.33 -21.27 4.73
CA PRO A 59 -1.11 -21.49 3.31
C PRO A 59 0.38 -21.80 3.09
N ARG A 60 0.67 -22.75 2.20
CA ARG A 60 2.03 -23.21 1.91
C ARG A 60 2.52 -22.84 0.52
N LYS A 61 1.62 -22.42 -0.34
CA LYS A 61 1.94 -22.09 -1.73
C LYS A 61 1.26 -20.80 -2.17
N LEU A 62 1.99 -20.01 -2.94
CA LEU A 62 1.45 -18.94 -3.75
C LEU A 62 1.31 -19.47 -5.18
N VAL A 63 0.13 -19.39 -5.75
CA VAL A 63 -0.16 -19.91 -7.09
C VAL A 63 -0.62 -18.77 -7.99
N VAL A 64 -0.07 -18.68 -9.18
CA VAL A 64 -0.53 -17.79 -10.24
C VAL A 64 -1.71 -18.45 -10.94
N VAL A 65 -2.91 -17.88 -10.80
CA VAL A 65 -4.15 -18.44 -11.36
C VAL A 65 -4.53 -17.80 -12.69
N ALA A 66 -4.04 -16.59 -12.97
CA ALA A 66 -4.24 -15.93 -14.26
C ALA A 66 -3.06 -15.00 -14.60
N GLY A 67 -2.85 -14.75 -15.88
CA GLY A 67 -1.75 -13.97 -16.44
C GLY A 67 -0.75 -14.84 -17.21
N ALA A 68 0.34 -14.23 -17.66
CA ALA A 68 1.37 -14.89 -18.48
C ALA A 68 2.06 -16.08 -17.76
N LEU A 69 2.11 -16.04 -16.43
CA LEU A 69 2.73 -17.07 -15.58
C LEU A 69 1.71 -18.02 -14.95
N SER A 70 0.48 -18.11 -15.51
CA SER A 70 -0.57 -18.98 -14.98
C SER A 70 -0.07 -20.43 -14.82
N GLY A 71 -0.38 -21.03 -13.67
CA GLY A 71 0.10 -22.39 -13.31
C GLY A 71 1.41 -22.39 -12.50
N THR A 72 2.17 -21.28 -12.48
CA THR A 72 3.37 -21.20 -11.64
C THR A 72 3.00 -21.21 -10.16
N SER A 73 3.77 -21.95 -9.38
CA SER A 73 3.59 -21.99 -7.91
C SER A 73 4.93 -21.77 -7.19
N ILE A 74 4.87 -21.02 -6.09
CA ILE A 74 6.00 -20.75 -5.21
C ILE A 74 5.67 -21.30 -3.82
N ASN A 75 6.59 -22.07 -3.25
CA ASN A 75 6.45 -22.54 -1.87
C ASN A 75 6.66 -21.37 -0.92
N LEU A 76 5.72 -21.18 -0.01
CA LEU A 76 5.76 -20.16 1.02
C LEU A 76 6.50 -20.71 2.25
N GLY A 77 7.57 -20.02 2.61
CA GLY A 77 8.31 -20.25 3.87
C GLY A 77 7.98 -19.21 4.92
N ASN A 78 8.99 -18.79 5.67
CA ASN A 78 8.89 -17.69 6.62
C ASN A 78 9.45 -16.36 6.08
N ALA A 79 9.99 -16.38 4.86
CA ALA A 79 10.55 -15.19 4.23
C ALA A 79 9.48 -14.44 3.42
N PRO A 80 9.59 -13.11 3.33
CA PRO A 80 8.73 -12.32 2.45
C PRO A 80 8.92 -12.73 0.98
N VAL A 81 7.82 -12.70 0.22
CA VAL A 81 7.79 -12.91 -1.23
C VAL A 81 7.59 -11.57 -1.90
N THR A 82 8.58 -11.10 -2.65
CA THR A 82 8.52 -9.87 -3.43
C THR A 82 7.96 -10.16 -4.83
N ILE A 83 7.11 -9.27 -5.33
CA ILE A 83 6.39 -9.43 -6.59
C ILE A 83 6.57 -8.15 -7.40
N GLY A 84 7.01 -8.29 -8.65
CA GLY A 84 7.21 -7.15 -9.55
C GLY A 84 7.96 -7.53 -10.81
N ARG A 85 8.31 -6.56 -11.65
CA ARG A 85 9.07 -6.80 -12.89
C ARG A 85 10.59 -6.83 -12.68
N ALA A 86 11.08 -6.47 -11.49
CA ALA A 86 12.50 -6.54 -11.20
C ALA A 86 12.98 -7.99 -11.18
N ASN A 87 14.17 -8.23 -11.76
CA ASN A 87 14.76 -9.56 -11.81
C ASN A 87 15.14 -10.12 -10.43
N ASP A 88 15.27 -9.24 -9.43
CA ASP A 88 15.52 -9.59 -8.02
C ASP A 88 14.23 -9.91 -7.24
N SER A 89 13.04 -9.82 -7.88
CA SER A 89 11.77 -10.21 -7.26
C SER A 89 11.68 -11.72 -7.12
N THR A 90 11.09 -12.20 -6.02
CA THR A 90 10.83 -13.63 -5.80
C THR A 90 9.86 -14.18 -6.87
N LEU A 91 8.87 -13.38 -7.27
CA LEU A 91 8.01 -13.62 -8.42
C LEU A 91 8.20 -12.48 -9.43
N VAL A 92 8.95 -12.78 -10.50
CA VAL A 92 9.18 -11.83 -11.59
C VAL A 92 7.99 -11.87 -12.54
N LEU A 93 7.27 -10.75 -12.64
CA LEU A 93 6.14 -10.60 -13.55
C LEU A 93 6.61 -10.00 -14.88
N THR A 94 6.06 -10.52 -15.98
CA THR A 94 6.25 -9.99 -17.35
C THR A 94 5.10 -9.08 -17.79
N ASP A 95 4.23 -8.70 -16.85
CA ASP A 95 3.04 -7.88 -17.07
C ASP A 95 3.41 -6.39 -17.11
N ASP A 96 3.10 -5.68 -18.20
CA ASP A 96 3.37 -4.24 -18.37
C ASP A 96 2.63 -3.36 -17.34
N TYR A 97 1.56 -3.87 -16.77
CA TYR A 97 0.80 -3.18 -15.71
C TYR A 97 1.39 -3.39 -14.31
N ALA A 98 2.40 -4.26 -14.18
CA ALA A 98 3.13 -4.44 -12.93
C ALA A 98 4.29 -3.45 -12.83
N SER A 99 4.47 -2.82 -11.69
CA SER A 99 5.63 -1.98 -11.37
C SER A 99 6.88 -2.84 -11.14
N THR A 100 8.06 -2.24 -11.22
CA THR A 100 9.35 -2.88 -10.96
C THR A 100 9.35 -3.59 -9.61
N ARG A 101 8.94 -2.89 -8.56
CA ARG A 101 8.59 -3.44 -7.25
C ARG A 101 7.13 -3.11 -6.99
N HIS A 102 6.26 -4.09 -7.11
CA HIS A 102 4.82 -3.85 -7.09
C HIS A 102 4.20 -4.11 -5.73
N ALA A 103 4.41 -5.30 -5.21
CA ALA A 103 3.84 -5.74 -3.94
C ALA A 103 4.76 -6.70 -3.20
N ARG A 104 4.50 -6.92 -1.94
CA ARG A 104 5.11 -8.00 -1.17
C ARG A 104 4.06 -8.75 -0.37
N LEU A 105 4.29 -10.05 -0.24
CA LEU A 105 3.60 -10.92 0.69
C LEU A 105 4.54 -11.25 1.84
N PHE A 106 4.08 -11.18 3.07
CA PHE A 106 4.89 -11.52 4.23
C PHE A 106 4.06 -12.19 5.33
N PRO A 107 4.65 -13.14 6.07
CA PRO A 107 3.99 -13.77 7.20
C PRO A 107 4.12 -12.90 8.45
N ARG A 108 3.03 -12.81 9.21
CA ARG A 108 2.99 -12.18 10.53
C ARG A 108 2.00 -12.94 11.40
N ASP A 109 2.43 -13.41 12.56
CA ASP A 109 1.60 -14.13 13.55
C ASP A 109 0.80 -15.29 12.93
N GLY A 110 1.45 -16.06 12.02
CA GLY A 110 0.85 -17.22 11.35
C GLY A 110 -0.17 -16.87 10.25
N THR A 111 -0.29 -15.58 9.92
CA THR A 111 -1.16 -15.07 8.84
C THR A 111 -0.32 -14.38 7.78
N TRP A 112 -0.66 -14.57 6.52
CA TRP A 112 -0.03 -13.88 5.41
C TRP A 112 -0.70 -12.54 5.15
N TYR A 113 0.12 -11.53 4.88
CA TYR A 113 -0.32 -10.18 4.54
C TYR A 113 0.20 -9.81 3.16
N VAL A 114 -0.61 -9.06 2.43
CA VAL A 114 -0.19 -8.39 1.19
C VAL A 114 -0.06 -6.89 1.45
N GLU A 115 0.98 -6.30 0.87
CA GLU A 115 1.25 -4.86 0.92
C GLU A 115 1.62 -4.37 -0.47
N ASP A 116 1.04 -3.26 -0.88
CA ASP A 116 1.42 -2.52 -2.09
C ASP A 116 2.64 -1.66 -1.81
N LEU A 117 3.66 -1.73 -2.66
CA LEU A 117 4.92 -1.00 -2.51
C LEU A 117 4.94 0.34 -3.28
N GLY A 118 3.79 1.00 -3.38
CA GLY A 118 3.64 2.24 -4.14
C GLY A 118 3.56 1.98 -5.65
N SER A 119 2.83 0.94 -6.04
CA SER A 119 2.70 0.58 -7.44
C SER A 119 1.87 1.60 -8.23
N THR A 120 2.14 1.74 -9.53
CA THR A 120 1.44 2.67 -10.41
C THR A 120 -0.05 2.33 -10.56
N ASN A 121 -0.37 1.05 -10.73
CA ASN A 121 -1.73 0.61 -10.98
C ASN A 121 -2.46 0.05 -9.74
N GLY A 122 -1.75 -0.14 -8.64
CA GLY A 122 -2.28 -0.65 -7.39
C GLY A 122 -2.40 -2.18 -7.34
N THR A 123 -2.33 -2.68 -6.13
CA THR A 123 -2.61 -4.08 -5.78
C THR A 123 -4.05 -4.18 -5.29
N PHE A 124 -4.77 -5.23 -5.68
CA PHE A 124 -6.15 -5.45 -5.25
C PHE A 124 -6.27 -6.82 -4.58
N LEU A 125 -6.94 -6.86 -3.45
CA LEU A 125 -7.31 -8.07 -2.74
C LEU A 125 -8.82 -8.27 -2.89
N ASP A 126 -9.23 -9.35 -3.57
CA ASP A 126 -10.58 -9.54 -4.07
C ASP A 126 -11.01 -8.34 -4.95
N ARG A 127 -11.89 -7.48 -4.49
CA ARG A 127 -12.34 -6.28 -5.22
C ARG A 127 -11.85 -4.97 -4.60
N SER A 128 -11.13 -5.05 -3.48
CA SER A 128 -10.70 -3.88 -2.71
C SER A 128 -9.24 -3.53 -2.99
N LYS A 129 -8.94 -2.26 -3.19
CA LYS A 129 -7.57 -1.79 -3.34
C LYS A 129 -6.83 -1.89 -2.00
N VAL A 130 -5.63 -2.45 -2.04
CA VAL A 130 -4.74 -2.54 -0.88
C VAL A 130 -4.06 -1.20 -0.65
N THR A 131 -4.42 -0.51 0.41
CA THR A 131 -3.83 0.79 0.81
C THR A 131 -2.93 0.68 2.03
N GLN A 132 -3.01 -0.45 2.74
CA GLN A 132 -2.22 -0.79 3.91
C GLN A 132 -2.03 -2.31 3.96
N PRO A 133 -1.08 -2.83 4.73
CA PRO A 133 -0.89 -4.28 4.87
C PRO A 133 -2.20 -4.97 5.26
N THR A 134 -2.69 -5.84 4.40
CA THR A 134 -4.01 -6.49 4.53
C THR A 134 -3.83 -8.00 4.61
N ALA A 135 -4.53 -8.63 5.56
CA ALA A 135 -4.47 -10.08 5.75
C ALA A 135 -5.10 -10.83 4.57
N VAL A 136 -4.40 -11.85 4.08
CA VAL A 136 -4.82 -12.65 2.93
C VAL A 136 -5.26 -14.03 3.38
N GLY A 137 -6.50 -14.37 3.05
CA GLY A 137 -7.03 -15.73 3.24
C GLY A 137 -6.60 -16.69 2.12
N THR A 138 -6.78 -18.00 2.36
CA THR A 138 -6.64 -19.01 1.31
C THR A 138 -7.72 -18.83 0.25
N HIS A 139 -7.35 -19.01 -1.02
CA HIS A 139 -8.23 -18.83 -2.20
C HIS A 139 -8.78 -17.39 -2.38
N MET A 140 -8.18 -16.42 -1.72
CA MET A 140 -8.53 -15.03 -1.94
C MET A 140 -7.67 -14.46 -3.07
N PRO A 141 -8.28 -13.94 -4.16
CA PRO A 141 -7.53 -13.49 -5.31
C PRO A 141 -6.80 -12.16 -5.01
N ILE A 142 -5.49 -12.15 -5.26
CA ILE A 142 -4.64 -10.96 -5.25
C ILE A 142 -4.40 -10.59 -6.70
N ARG A 143 -4.88 -9.44 -7.14
CA ARG A 143 -4.71 -8.97 -8.51
C ARG A 143 -3.64 -7.88 -8.60
N ILE A 144 -2.70 -8.08 -9.50
CA ILE A 144 -1.60 -7.18 -9.84
C ILE A 144 -1.60 -7.04 -11.37
N GLY A 145 -2.09 -5.92 -11.87
CA GLY A 145 -2.29 -5.74 -13.30
C GLY A 145 -3.23 -6.80 -13.88
N LYS A 146 -2.74 -7.59 -14.84
CA LYS A 146 -3.44 -8.73 -15.46
C LYS A 146 -3.18 -10.05 -14.74
N THR A 147 -2.24 -10.07 -13.81
CA THR A 147 -1.85 -11.27 -13.05
C THR A 147 -2.73 -11.43 -11.82
N VAL A 148 -3.21 -12.63 -11.59
CA VAL A 148 -4.00 -13.00 -10.40
C VAL A 148 -3.28 -14.12 -9.65
N LEU A 149 -3.13 -13.93 -8.35
CA LEU A 149 -2.44 -14.83 -7.43
C LEU A 149 -3.39 -15.30 -6.33
N GLU A 150 -3.17 -16.50 -5.85
CA GLU A 150 -3.92 -17.04 -4.70
C GLU A 150 -2.99 -17.77 -3.74
N LEU A 151 -3.28 -17.64 -2.45
CA LEU A 151 -2.67 -18.49 -1.43
C LEU A 151 -3.38 -19.85 -1.39
N ARG A 152 -2.61 -20.93 -1.52
CA ARG A 152 -3.11 -22.32 -1.45
C ARG A 152 -2.34 -23.14 -0.40
N ARG A 153 -2.94 -24.25 -0.01
CA ARG A 153 -2.33 -25.20 0.93
C ARG A 153 -1.39 -26.17 0.23
#